data_4b6dfd4c49010484cd45e6d3a04bde30
#
_entry.id   4b6dfd4c49010484cd45e6d3a04bde30
#
_cell.length_a   1.000
_cell.length_b   1.000
_cell.length_c   1.000
_cell.angle_alpha   90.00
_cell.angle_beta   90.00
_cell.angle_gamma   90.00
#
_symmetry.space_group_name_H-M   'P 1'
#
loop_
_entity.id
_entity.type
_entity.pdbx_description
1 polymer ?
#
loop_
_entity_poly.entity_id
_entity_poly.type
_entity_poly.pdbx_seq_one_letter_code
_entity_poly.pdbx_strand_id
1 'polypeptide(L)'
;MALAVPQTAVPRLPRGVRLRRDEARGGWVLLAPERILQPDPVAVEILTRVDGRASLAEIVDSLVAAFSAERARIDADVRSFLDNLAEKGFVEFDR
;
A
#
# COMPACT_ATOMS: atom_id res chain seq x y z
N MET A 1 13.64 -17.26 -1.92
CA MET A 1 13.87 -16.04 -1.18
C MET A 1 13.34 -14.84 -1.94
N ALA A 2 12.48 -14.09 -1.34
CA ALA A 2 11.96 -12.90 -1.98
C ALA A 2 13.05 -11.84 -2.05
N LEU A 3 13.17 -11.20 -3.21
CA LEU A 3 14.08 -10.10 -3.35
C LEU A 3 13.52 -8.89 -2.60
N ALA A 4 14.35 -8.24 -1.83
CA ALA A 4 13.94 -7.02 -1.15
C ALA A 4 13.62 -5.95 -2.18
N VAL A 5 12.45 -5.32 -2.02
CA VAL A 5 12.06 -4.21 -2.87
C VAL A 5 12.93 -3.01 -2.51
N PRO A 6 13.58 -2.35 -3.48
CA PRO A 6 14.42 -1.20 -3.16
C PRO A 6 13.59 -0.03 -2.66
N GLN A 7 14.23 0.82 -1.84
CA GLN A 7 13.59 2.00 -1.29
C GLN A 7 13.09 2.97 -2.36
N THR A 8 13.73 2.91 -3.53
CA THR A 8 13.38 3.77 -4.66
C THR A 8 12.23 3.22 -5.50
N ALA A 9 11.77 2.01 -5.26
CA ALA A 9 10.66 1.44 -6.00
C ALA A 9 9.38 2.25 -5.74
N VAL A 10 8.60 2.42 -6.78
CA VAL A 10 7.36 3.18 -6.71
C VAL A 10 6.19 2.21 -6.82
N PRO A 11 5.44 2.00 -5.74
CA PRO A 11 4.24 1.16 -5.81
C PRO A 11 3.10 1.92 -6.49
N ARG A 12 2.26 1.16 -7.19
CA ARG A 12 1.07 1.73 -7.81
C ARG A 12 -0.03 0.68 -7.86
N LEU A 13 -1.25 1.15 -7.98
CA LEU A 13 -2.38 0.25 -8.21
C LEU A 13 -2.46 -0.02 -9.71
N PRO A 14 -2.47 -1.30 -10.13
CA PRO A 14 -2.58 -1.64 -11.54
C PRO A 14 -3.90 -1.17 -12.11
N ARG A 15 -3.99 -1.16 -13.42
CA ARG A 15 -5.23 -0.84 -14.12
C ARG A 15 -6.35 -1.77 -13.64
N GLY A 16 -7.48 -1.17 -13.29
CA GLY A 16 -8.63 -1.92 -12.78
C GLY A 16 -8.64 -2.15 -11.29
N VAL A 17 -7.61 -1.71 -10.58
CA VAL A 17 -7.56 -1.78 -9.11
C VAL A 17 -7.78 -0.39 -8.55
N ARG A 18 -8.73 -0.25 -7.62
CA ARG A 18 -9.08 1.04 -7.04
C ARG A 18 -9.33 0.94 -5.55
N LEU A 19 -8.85 1.93 -4.83
CA LEU A 19 -9.22 2.11 -3.43
C LEU A 19 -10.42 3.05 -3.39
N ARG A 20 -11.53 2.60 -2.83
CA ARG A 20 -12.75 3.38 -2.77
C ARG A 20 -13.34 3.37 -1.39
N ARG A 21 -14.03 4.46 -1.07
CA ARG A 21 -14.76 4.55 0.16
C ARG A 21 -16.09 3.80 0.03
N ASP A 22 -16.37 2.95 1.02
CA ASP A 22 -17.65 2.23 1.07
C ASP A 22 -18.63 3.05 1.91
N GLU A 23 -19.44 3.85 1.24
CA GLU A 23 -20.36 4.75 1.93
C GLU A 23 -21.52 4.02 2.61
N ALA A 24 -21.87 2.85 2.12
CA ALA A 24 -22.97 2.08 2.68
C ALA A 24 -22.60 1.46 4.03
N ARG A 25 -21.36 0.97 4.15
CA ARG A 25 -20.89 0.29 5.36
C ARG A 25 -19.94 1.13 6.20
N GLY A 26 -19.44 2.22 5.61
CA GLY A 26 -18.33 2.96 6.16
C GLY A 26 -17.01 2.26 5.87
N GLY A 27 -15.90 2.99 6.02
CA GLY A 27 -14.58 2.45 5.74
C GLY A 27 -14.23 2.42 4.26
N TRP A 28 -13.30 1.56 3.91
CA TRP A 28 -12.72 1.53 2.56
C TRP A 28 -12.72 0.12 1.99
N VAL A 29 -12.73 0.04 0.66
CA VAL A 29 -12.58 -1.23 -0.06
C VAL A 29 -11.52 -1.07 -1.15
N LEU A 30 -10.77 -2.13 -1.37
CA LEU A 30 -9.84 -2.21 -2.49
C LEU A 30 -10.50 -3.11 -3.53
N LEU A 31 -10.86 -2.51 -4.66
CA LEU A 31 -11.58 -3.19 -5.74
C LEU A 31 -10.62 -3.61 -6.83
N ALA A 32 -10.76 -4.85 -7.29
CA ALA A 32 -10.06 -5.38 -8.45
C ALA A 32 -11.06 -6.17 -9.28
N PRO A 33 -10.75 -6.50 -10.53
CA PRO A 33 -11.65 -7.33 -11.32
C PRO A 33 -11.94 -8.65 -10.59
N GLU A 34 -13.21 -8.93 -10.34
CA GLU A 34 -13.68 -10.14 -9.69
C GLU A 34 -13.23 -10.36 -8.25
N ARG A 35 -12.63 -9.35 -7.61
CA ARG A 35 -12.16 -9.47 -6.22
C ARG A 35 -12.40 -8.17 -5.46
N ILE A 36 -12.68 -8.33 -4.18
CA ILE A 36 -12.81 -7.20 -3.25
C ILE A 36 -12.02 -7.53 -2.00
N LEU A 37 -11.24 -6.56 -1.55
CA LEU A 37 -10.49 -6.67 -0.30
C LEU A 37 -10.94 -5.55 0.63
N GLN A 38 -11.18 -5.87 1.90
CA GLN A 38 -11.51 -4.86 2.90
C GLN A 38 -10.27 -4.57 3.74
N PRO A 39 -9.56 -3.49 3.45
CA PRO A 39 -8.37 -3.17 4.22
C PRO A 39 -8.73 -2.65 5.61
N ASP A 40 -7.92 -3.01 6.59
CA ASP A 40 -8.06 -2.45 7.92
C ASP A 40 -7.55 -1.00 7.94
N PRO A 41 -7.75 -0.25 9.05
CA PRO A 41 -7.33 1.16 9.08
C PRO A 41 -5.84 1.38 8.79
N VAL A 42 -4.98 0.48 9.22
CA VAL A 42 -3.54 0.59 8.94
C VAL A 42 -3.26 0.42 7.45
N ALA A 43 -3.89 -0.58 6.85
CA ALA A 43 -3.77 -0.82 5.40
C ALA A 43 -4.26 0.37 4.59
N VAL A 44 -5.35 1.00 5.01
CA VAL A 44 -5.88 2.20 4.35
C VAL A 44 -4.85 3.32 4.37
N GLU A 45 -4.17 3.52 5.50
CA GLU A 45 -3.14 4.56 5.59
C GLU A 45 -2.00 4.33 4.61
N ILE A 46 -1.64 3.09 4.40
CA ILE A 46 -0.60 2.75 3.40
C ILE A 46 -1.14 2.97 1.99
N LEU A 47 -2.33 2.43 1.70
CA LEU A 47 -2.90 2.47 0.35
C LEU A 47 -3.23 3.88 -0.13
N THR A 48 -3.64 4.78 0.77
CA THR A 48 -3.92 6.17 0.38
C THR A 48 -2.67 6.91 -0.08
N ARG A 49 -1.49 6.40 0.24
CA ARG A 49 -0.21 6.99 -0.15
C ARG A 49 0.38 6.34 -1.41
N VAL A 50 -0.28 5.30 -1.93
CA VAL A 50 0.13 4.62 -3.16
C VAL A 50 -0.50 5.35 -4.34
N ASP A 51 0.23 6.28 -4.91
CA ASP A 51 -0.28 7.16 -5.97
C ASP A 51 0.45 7.00 -7.32
N GLY A 52 1.34 6.03 -7.40
CA GLY A 52 2.12 5.81 -8.60
C GLY A 52 3.31 6.78 -8.77
N ARG A 53 3.56 7.62 -7.78
CA ARG A 53 4.65 8.61 -7.81
C ARG A 53 5.57 8.51 -6.62
N ALA A 54 5.00 8.34 -5.43
CA ALA A 54 5.79 8.23 -4.22
C ALA A 54 6.55 6.92 -4.18
N SER A 55 7.83 7.00 -3.84
CA SER A 55 8.65 5.81 -3.65
C SER A 55 8.31 5.16 -2.32
N LEU A 56 8.79 3.93 -2.15
CA LEU A 56 8.64 3.22 -0.89
C LEU A 56 9.17 4.05 0.27
N ALA A 57 10.36 4.64 0.10
CA ALA A 57 10.97 5.49 1.12
C ALA A 57 10.08 6.70 1.46
N GLU A 58 9.50 7.33 0.45
CA GLU A 58 8.64 8.49 0.67
C GLU A 58 7.35 8.11 1.41
N ILE A 59 6.79 6.96 1.09
CA ILE A 59 5.61 6.46 1.80
C ILE A 59 5.94 6.22 3.27
N VAL A 60 7.06 5.56 3.54
CA VAL A 60 7.51 5.30 4.90
C VAL A 60 7.75 6.62 5.64
N ASP A 61 8.42 7.59 5.00
CA ASP A 61 8.65 8.90 5.61
C ASP A 61 7.34 9.59 5.99
N SER A 62 6.36 9.53 5.11
CA SER A 62 5.05 10.14 5.36
C SER A 62 4.35 9.49 6.56
N LEU A 63 4.41 8.16 6.66
CA LEU A 63 3.78 7.44 7.77
C LEU A 63 4.50 7.69 9.10
N VAL A 64 5.82 7.74 9.08
CA VAL A 64 6.60 8.04 10.27
C VAL A 64 6.23 9.43 10.80
N ALA A 65 6.14 10.41 9.91
CA ALA A 65 5.78 11.78 10.29
C ALA A 65 4.34 11.85 10.83
N ALA A 66 3.42 11.13 10.19
CA ALA A 66 2.02 11.18 10.57
C ALA A 66 1.73 10.51 11.92
N PHE A 67 2.44 9.42 12.23
CA PHE A 67 2.13 8.61 13.40
C PHE A 67 3.20 8.60 14.47
N SER A 68 4.29 9.34 14.27
CA SER A 68 5.40 9.42 15.21
C SER A 68 5.92 8.04 15.62
N ALA A 69 5.97 7.12 14.64
CA ALA A 69 6.34 5.73 14.88
C ALA A 69 7.79 5.47 14.49
N GLU A 70 8.33 4.37 15.00
CA GLU A 70 9.69 3.96 14.68
C GLU A 70 9.82 3.57 13.21
N ARG A 71 10.80 4.19 12.53
CA ARG A 71 10.95 4.01 11.08
C ARG A 71 11.19 2.57 10.67
N ALA A 72 12.05 1.85 11.38
CA ALA A 72 12.37 0.47 11.02
C ALA A 72 11.12 -0.42 11.02
N ARG A 73 10.24 -0.21 12.00
CA ARG A 73 9.01 -0.96 12.10
C ARG A 73 8.03 -0.61 10.98
N ILE A 74 7.88 0.69 10.71
CA ILE A 74 7.00 1.14 9.63
C ILE A 74 7.51 0.61 8.28
N ASP A 75 8.80 0.69 8.04
CA ASP A 75 9.40 0.20 6.81
C ASP A 75 9.11 -1.30 6.62
N ALA A 76 9.34 -2.09 7.65
CA ALA A 76 9.09 -3.53 7.59
C ALA A 76 7.61 -3.84 7.34
N ASP A 77 6.71 -3.14 8.02
CA ASP A 77 5.27 -3.36 7.87
C ASP A 77 4.77 -2.97 6.49
N VAL A 78 5.22 -1.82 5.98
CA VAL A 78 4.85 -1.34 4.66
C VAL A 78 5.33 -2.29 3.57
N ARG A 79 6.58 -2.74 3.65
CA ARG A 79 7.14 -3.68 2.68
C ARG A 79 6.39 -5.00 2.67
N SER A 80 6.15 -5.55 3.84
CA SER A 80 5.44 -6.82 3.99
C SER A 80 4.03 -6.72 3.42
N PHE A 81 3.33 -5.65 3.74
CA PHE A 81 1.97 -5.44 3.26
C PHE A 81 1.92 -5.28 1.74
N LEU A 82 2.78 -4.44 1.18
CA LEU A 82 2.77 -4.18 -0.26
C LEU A 82 3.26 -5.40 -1.05
N ASP A 83 4.24 -6.14 -0.53
CA ASP A 83 4.68 -7.38 -1.18
C ASP A 83 3.55 -8.41 -1.22
N ASN A 84 2.80 -8.52 -0.13
CA ASN A 84 1.66 -9.42 -0.08
C ASN A 84 0.62 -9.06 -1.13
N LEU A 85 0.31 -7.76 -1.26
CA LEU A 85 -0.63 -7.29 -2.26
C LEU A 85 -0.09 -7.46 -3.68
N ALA A 86 1.22 -7.30 -3.86
CA ALA A 86 1.84 -7.50 -5.18
C ALA A 86 1.72 -8.96 -5.61
N GLU A 87 1.93 -9.90 -4.71
CA GLU A 87 1.75 -11.32 -5.02
C GLU A 87 0.31 -11.63 -5.44
N LYS A 88 -0.64 -10.92 -4.88
CA LYS A 88 -2.07 -11.11 -5.20
C LYS A 88 -2.54 -10.29 -6.39
N GLY A 89 -1.65 -9.50 -6.98
CA GLY A 89 -2.00 -8.70 -8.15
C GLY A 89 -2.71 -7.38 -7.86
N PHE A 90 -2.77 -6.95 -6.59
CA PHE A 90 -3.39 -5.68 -6.23
C PHE A 90 -2.43 -4.49 -6.34
N VAL A 91 -1.14 -4.73 -6.37
CA VAL A 91 -0.12 -3.69 -6.41
C VAL A 91 0.97 -4.09 -7.40
N GLU A 92 1.52 -3.10 -8.09
CA GLU A 92 2.71 -3.28 -8.93
C GLU A 92 3.79 -2.32 -8.43
N PHE A 93 5.04 -2.70 -8.65
CA PHE A 93 6.17 -1.82 -8.35
C PHE A 93 6.84 -1.40 -9.64
N ASP A 94 7.06 -0.10 -9.77
CA ASP A 94 7.85 0.47 -10.84
C ASP A 94 9.27 0.65 -10.30
N ARG A 95 10.20 -0.10 -10.88
CA ARG A 95 11.59 -0.15 -10.40
C ARG A 95 12.54 0.56 -11.31
#